data_2b7a506099347262203b4b39b68a1449
#
_entry.id   2b7a506099347262203b4b39b68a1449
#
_cell.length_a   1.000
_cell.length_b   1.000
_cell.length_c   1.000
_cell.angle_alpha   90.00
_cell.angle_beta   90.00
_cell.angle_gamma   90.00
#
_symmetry.space_group_name_H-M   'P 1'
#
loop_
_entity.id
_entity.type
_entity.pdbx_description
1 polymer ?
#
loop_
_entity_poly.entity_id
_entity_poly.type
_entity_poly.pdbx_seq_one_letter_code
_entity_poly.pdbx_strand_id
1 'polypeptide(L)'
;LSLSKLIASASSAIQKIKPVFMMSPMSVAQYLRPAGQAIFDVLLVDEASQIKTVEALGAIARSKQIVVVGDKKQLPPTAFFDHLVDDDKDDDADFSVANYESLLDLCDAKSMPSTMLEWPYRSKHPDLIAVSNHSFYDSRLFLVPYSGMLEGLGLHFRFIEDGIYGRGESSTNPIEAGRVADAVIRHAEKYPDVTLGVGTFSAKQRDRILNE
;
A
#
# COMPACT_ATOMS: atom_id res chain seq x y z
N LEU A 1 26.74 -16.89 -16.42
CA LEU A 1 26.87 -15.42 -16.44
C LEU A 1 25.94 -14.84 -15.39
N SER A 2 26.42 -13.89 -14.56
CA SER A 2 25.51 -13.16 -13.68
C SER A 2 24.61 -12.20 -14.49
N LEU A 3 23.39 -11.93 -13.99
CA LEU A 3 22.45 -11.02 -14.65
C LEU A 3 23.07 -9.65 -14.95
N SER A 4 23.85 -9.11 -14.02
CA SER A 4 24.58 -7.85 -14.18
C SER A 4 25.55 -7.86 -15.36
N LYS A 5 26.33 -8.95 -15.51
CA LYS A 5 27.26 -9.09 -16.65
C LYS A 5 26.51 -9.26 -17.99
N LEU A 6 25.38 -9.98 -17.97
CA LEU A 6 24.56 -10.16 -19.17
C LEU A 6 23.98 -8.82 -19.64
N ILE A 7 23.36 -8.07 -18.73
CA ILE A 7 22.81 -6.73 -19.04
C ILE A 7 23.91 -5.78 -19.51
N ALA A 8 25.08 -5.81 -18.87
CA ALA A 8 26.19 -4.91 -19.25
C ALA A 8 26.74 -5.22 -20.64
N SER A 9 26.79 -6.48 -21.06
CA SER A 9 27.39 -6.89 -22.33
C SER A 9 26.42 -6.86 -23.52
N ALA A 10 25.12 -7.05 -23.28
CA ALA A 10 24.12 -7.24 -24.33
C ALA A 10 22.90 -6.31 -24.20
N SER A 11 23.03 -5.14 -23.54
CA SER A 11 21.90 -4.25 -23.22
C SER A 11 21.04 -3.90 -24.43
N SER A 12 21.65 -3.54 -25.56
CA SER A 12 20.90 -3.16 -26.78
C SER A 12 20.12 -4.33 -27.38
N ALA A 13 20.68 -5.54 -27.35
CA ALA A 13 19.98 -6.74 -27.83
C ALA A 13 18.82 -7.10 -26.90
N ILE A 14 19.05 -7.03 -25.59
CA ILE A 14 18.02 -7.28 -24.57
C ILE A 14 16.86 -6.29 -24.72
N GLN A 15 17.14 -5.01 -24.84
CA GLN A 15 16.08 -3.99 -25.02
C GLN A 15 15.28 -4.17 -26.31
N LYS A 16 15.90 -4.63 -27.39
CA LYS A 16 15.18 -4.92 -28.63
C LYS A 16 14.23 -6.11 -28.50
N ILE A 17 14.60 -7.11 -27.73
CA ILE A 17 13.78 -8.32 -27.52
C ILE A 17 12.77 -8.11 -26.39
N LYS A 18 13.16 -7.40 -25.33
CA LYS A 18 12.37 -7.11 -24.12
C LYS A 18 12.46 -5.60 -23.82
N PRO A 19 11.60 -4.78 -24.43
CA PRO A 19 11.67 -3.32 -24.30
C PRO A 19 11.19 -2.81 -22.92
N VAL A 20 10.49 -3.62 -22.15
CA VAL A 20 9.97 -3.28 -20.82
C VAL A 20 10.79 -3.96 -19.75
N PHE A 21 11.29 -3.16 -18.81
CA PHE A 21 12.03 -3.59 -17.63
C PHE A 21 11.21 -3.27 -16.38
N MET A 22 10.80 -4.29 -15.64
CA MET A 22 10.12 -4.14 -14.36
C MET A 22 11.14 -4.38 -13.25
N MET A 23 11.46 -3.33 -12.48
CA MET A 23 12.55 -3.36 -11.50
C MET A 23 12.22 -2.44 -10.32
N SER A 24 12.71 -2.77 -9.12
CA SER A 24 12.71 -1.81 -8.02
C SER A 24 13.78 -0.72 -8.24
N PRO A 25 13.66 0.46 -7.63
CA PRO A 25 14.68 1.51 -7.70
C PRO A 25 16.09 1.01 -7.34
N MET A 26 16.20 0.19 -6.31
CA MET A 26 17.47 -0.44 -5.91
C MET A 26 18.05 -1.34 -7.02
N SER A 27 17.20 -2.15 -7.66
CA SER A 27 17.63 -3.02 -8.75
C SER A 27 18.09 -2.21 -9.97
N VAL A 28 17.44 -1.08 -10.26
CA VAL A 28 17.88 -0.16 -11.31
C VAL A 28 19.30 0.34 -11.02
N ALA A 29 19.57 0.78 -9.80
CA ALA A 29 20.91 1.25 -9.40
C ALA A 29 21.96 0.12 -9.49
N GLN A 30 21.61 -1.10 -9.13
CA GLN A 30 22.53 -2.23 -9.10
C GLN A 30 22.85 -2.83 -10.47
N TYR A 31 21.85 -2.93 -11.36
CA TYR A 31 21.99 -3.71 -12.59
C TYR A 31 22.12 -2.87 -13.85
N LEU A 32 21.63 -1.64 -13.86
CA LEU A 32 21.76 -0.79 -15.04
C LEU A 32 22.99 0.10 -14.95
N ARG A 33 23.63 0.35 -16.10
CA ARG A 33 24.82 1.21 -16.17
C ARG A 33 24.53 2.59 -15.58
N PRO A 34 25.58 3.28 -15.04
CA PRO A 34 25.45 4.66 -14.59
C PRO A 34 24.82 5.54 -15.68
N ALA A 35 24.00 6.51 -15.25
CA ALA A 35 23.31 7.40 -16.15
C ALA A 35 24.32 8.32 -16.86
N GLY A 36 24.52 8.10 -18.16
CA GLY A 36 25.25 9.00 -19.03
C GLY A 36 24.37 9.44 -20.21
N GLN A 37 23.41 8.64 -20.58
CA GLN A 37 22.38 8.92 -21.59
C GLN A 37 21.08 8.23 -21.15
N ALA A 38 19.94 8.82 -21.54
CA ALA A 38 18.65 8.19 -21.34
C ALA A 38 18.58 6.85 -22.08
N ILE A 39 18.34 5.77 -21.34
CA ILE A 39 18.29 4.40 -21.85
C ILE A 39 16.85 4.03 -22.24
N PHE A 40 15.87 4.62 -21.55
CA PHE A 40 14.45 4.38 -21.74
C PHE A 40 13.73 5.62 -22.22
N ASP A 41 12.72 5.43 -23.04
CA ASP A 41 11.87 6.53 -23.49
C ASP A 41 10.94 6.99 -22.39
N VAL A 42 10.37 6.06 -21.62
CA VAL A 42 9.42 6.34 -20.54
C VAL A 42 9.82 5.57 -19.30
N LEU A 43 9.81 6.25 -18.16
CA LEU A 43 9.80 5.67 -16.82
C LEU A 43 8.36 5.73 -16.29
N LEU A 44 7.79 4.58 -15.94
CA LEU A 44 6.55 4.51 -15.20
C LEU A 44 6.86 4.11 -13.77
N VAL A 45 6.48 4.95 -12.82
CA VAL A 45 6.63 4.69 -11.39
C VAL A 45 5.27 4.39 -10.81
N ASP A 46 5.07 3.16 -10.35
CA ASP A 46 3.85 2.75 -9.66
C ASP A 46 4.06 2.82 -8.13
N GLU A 47 2.97 2.99 -7.38
CA GLU A 47 2.98 3.18 -5.91
C GLU A 47 3.94 4.30 -5.45
N ALA A 48 3.98 5.40 -6.20
CA ALA A 48 4.94 6.48 -5.99
C ALA A 48 4.77 7.23 -4.66
N SER A 49 3.62 7.10 -3.99
CA SER A 49 3.40 7.56 -2.62
C SER A 49 4.26 6.83 -1.59
N GLN A 50 4.76 5.62 -1.92
CA GLN A 50 5.60 4.80 -1.05
C GLN A 50 7.10 4.88 -1.41
N ILE A 51 7.47 5.62 -2.45
CA ILE A 51 8.85 5.72 -2.93
C ILE A 51 9.43 7.06 -2.50
N LYS A 52 10.55 7.01 -1.77
CA LYS A 52 11.31 8.23 -1.45
C LYS A 52 11.90 8.83 -2.73
N THR A 53 11.84 10.15 -2.86
CA THR A 53 12.35 10.87 -4.04
C THR A 53 13.78 10.46 -4.39
N VAL A 54 14.66 10.37 -3.39
CA VAL A 54 16.08 10.03 -3.58
C VAL A 54 16.29 8.67 -4.23
N GLU A 55 15.43 7.70 -3.94
CA GLU A 55 15.50 6.35 -4.50
C GLU A 55 15.14 6.32 -5.99
N ALA A 56 14.21 7.19 -6.40
CA ALA A 56 13.77 7.27 -7.78
C ALA A 56 14.76 7.99 -8.71
N LEU A 57 15.66 8.83 -8.20
CA LEU A 57 16.57 9.65 -8.99
C LEU A 57 17.40 8.83 -10.00
N GLY A 58 17.86 7.65 -9.57
CA GLY A 58 18.62 6.76 -10.44
C GLY A 58 17.83 6.27 -11.65
N ALA A 59 16.54 6.01 -11.51
CA ALA A 59 15.66 5.62 -12.60
C ALA A 59 15.28 6.83 -13.48
N ILE A 60 14.97 7.96 -12.86
CA ILE A 60 14.64 9.23 -13.55
C ILE A 60 15.77 9.63 -14.49
N ALA A 61 17.01 9.61 -14.01
CA ALA A 61 18.19 9.98 -14.80
C ALA A 61 18.47 9.09 -16.02
N ARG A 62 17.79 7.94 -16.13
CA ARG A 62 17.90 6.98 -17.24
C ARG A 62 16.75 7.05 -18.23
N SER A 63 15.86 8.00 -18.08
CA SER A 63 14.61 8.08 -18.85
C SER A 63 14.41 9.48 -19.42
N LYS A 64 13.72 9.56 -20.57
CA LYS A 64 13.40 10.83 -21.22
C LYS A 64 12.12 11.47 -20.66
N GLN A 65 11.18 10.64 -20.27
CA GLN A 65 9.87 11.05 -19.76
C GLN A 65 9.53 10.22 -18.52
N ILE A 66 8.80 10.82 -17.58
CA ILE A 66 8.30 10.16 -16.40
C ILE A 66 6.76 10.19 -16.35
N VAL A 67 6.17 9.06 -15.97
CA VAL A 67 4.77 8.91 -15.59
C VAL A 67 4.74 8.38 -14.17
N VAL A 68 4.11 9.14 -13.28
CA VAL A 68 4.07 8.82 -11.85
C VAL A 68 2.64 8.45 -11.47
N VAL A 69 2.46 7.25 -10.93
CA VAL A 69 1.18 6.72 -10.47
C VAL A 69 1.28 6.45 -8.98
N GLY A 70 0.30 6.88 -8.22
CA GLY A 70 0.28 6.69 -6.78
C GLY A 70 -0.97 7.29 -6.16
N ASP A 71 -1.11 7.09 -4.86
CA ASP A 71 -2.27 7.54 -4.11
C ASP A 71 -1.83 8.12 -2.76
N LYS A 72 -2.03 9.42 -2.58
CA LYS A 72 -1.69 10.14 -1.34
C LYS A 72 -2.54 9.76 -0.13
N LYS A 73 -3.66 9.08 -0.36
CA LYS A 73 -4.55 8.61 0.70
C LYS A 73 -4.15 7.23 1.22
N GLN A 74 -3.18 6.58 0.55
CA GLN A 74 -2.57 5.34 1.00
C GLN A 74 -1.33 5.60 1.86
N LEU A 75 -0.68 4.50 2.26
CA LEU A 75 0.44 4.57 3.19
C LEU A 75 1.65 5.29 2.61
N PRO A 76 2.34 6.11 3.42
CA PRO A 76 3.57 6.78 3.03
C PRO A 76 4.75 5.78 2.94
N PRO A 77 5.97 6.24 2.54
CA PRO A 77 7.16 5.39 2.49
C PRO A 77 7.46 4.66 3.82
N THR A 78 8.03 3.47 3.74
CA THR A 78 8.21 2.50 4.85
C THR A 78 8.93 3.00 6.10
N ALA A 79 9.68 4.11 6.04
CA ALA A 79 10.27 4.71 7.25
C ALA A 79 9.22 5.13 8.30
N PHE A 80 7.97 5.30 7.90
CA PHE A 80 6.86 5.52 8.81
C PHE A 80 6.56 4.29 9.69
N PHE A 81 6.74 3.08 9.16
CA PHE A 81 6.52 1.85 9.91
C PHE A 81 7.66 1.49 10.85
N ASP A 82 8.89 1.90 10.54
CA ASP A 82 10.04 1.67 11.42
C ASP A 82 9.85 2.37 12.77
N HIS A 83 9.14 3.51 12.79
CA HIS A 83 8.80 4.23 14.02
C HIS A 83 7.57 3.67 14.76
N LEU A 84 6.68 2.93 14.08
CA LEU A 84 5.51 2.31 14.72
C LEU A 84 5.83 0.98 15.40
N VAL A 85 6.96 0.35 15.07
CA VAL A 85 7.39 -0.93 15.65
C VAL A 85 8.24 -0.72 16.91
N ASP A 86 8.83 0.46 17.11
CA ASP A 86 9.53 0.85 18.34
C ASP A 86 8.53 1.37 19.39
N ASP A 87 7.67 0.49 19.86
CA ASP A 87 6.58 0.74 20.82
C ASP A 87 7.06 1.11 22.26
N ASP A 88 8.36 1.30 22.48
CA ASP A 88 8.95 1.54 23.80
C ASP A 88 9.45 2.98 24.04
N LYS A 89 9.14 3.93 23.15
CA LYS A 89 9.57 5.32 23.34
C LYS A 89 8.40 6.30 23.23
N ASP A 90 8.07 6.85 24.39
CA ASP A 90 7.33 8.10 24.68
C ASP A 90 6.26 8.52 23.66
N ASP A 91 5.00 8.49 24.12
CA ASP A 91 3.76 8.98 23.48
C ASP A 91 3.75 10.48 23.10
N ASP A 92 4.85 11.21 23.28
CA ASP A 92 4.99 12.65 23.03
C ASP A 92 5.83 13.01 21.79
N ALA A 93 6.16 12.05 20.93
CA ALA A 93 6.78 12.36 19.65
C ALA A 93 5.76 13.04 18.74
N ASP A 94 5.81 14.36 18.71
CA ASP A 94 5.13 15.24 17.77
C ASP A 94 5.39 14.71 16.34
N PHE A 95 4.41 14.00 15.77
CA PHE A 95 4.44 13.47 14.42
C PHE A 95 4.45 14.63 13.42
N SER A 96 5.56 15.32 13.30
CA SER A 96 5.74 16.25 12.21
C SER A 96 5.90 15.46 10.93
N VAL A 97 4.81 15.31 10.21
CA VAL A 97 4.67 14.73 8.86
C VAL A 97 5.63 15.40 7.84
N ALA A 98 6.37 16.40 8.26
CA ALA A 98 7.20 17.28 7.44
C ALA A 98 8.45 16.62 6.80
N ASN A 99 8.77 15.36 7.10
CA ASN A 99 10.03 14.74 6.64
C ASN A 99 9.86 13.58 5.64
N TYR A 100 8.64 13.27 5.19
CA TYR A 100 8.43 12.17 4.25
C TYR A 100 8.01 12.67 2.87
N GLU A 101 8.97 13.24 2.13
CA GLU A 101 8.73 13.56 0.73
C GLU A 101 8.77 12.29 -0.11
N SER A 102 7.58 11.80 -0.47
CA SER A 102 7.45 10.79 -1.52
C SER A 102 7.70 11.42 -2.90
N LEU A 103 7.99 10.59 -3.88
CA LEU A 103 8.10 11.04 -5.27
C LEU A 103 6.79 11.70 -5.75
N LEU A 104 5.65 11.18 -5.31
CA LEU A 104 4.35 11.74 -5.67
C LEU A 104 4.16 13.14 -5.11
N ASP A 105 4.57 13.39 -3.86
CA ASP A 105 4.50 14.71 -3.23
C ASP A 105 5.40 15.72 -3.94
N LEU A 106 6.59 15.29 -4.36
CA LEU A 106 7.49 16.13 -5.15
C LEU A 106 6.85 16.51 -6.49
N CYS A 107 6.21 15.58 -7.20
CA CYS A 107 5.54 15.85 -8.46
C CYS A 107 4.43 16.89 -8.31
N ASP A 108 3.64 16.78 -7.23
CA ASP A 108 2.60 17.75 -6.93
C ASP A 108 3.18 19.13 -6.55
N ALA A 109 4.21 19.16 -5.70
CA ALA A 109 4.89 20.41 -5.34
C ALA A 109 5.47 21.13 -6.57
N LYS A 110 5.83 20.37 -7.62
CA LYS A 110 6.26 20.90 -8.92
C LYS A 110 5.11 21.20 -9.87
N SER A 111 3.85 21.09 -9.43
CA SER A 111 2.65 21.33 -10.24
C SER A 111 2.64 20.55 -11.56
N MET A 112 3.10 19.31 -11.54
CA MET A 112 3.04 18.44 -12.71
C MET A 112 1.57 18.17 -13.08
N PRO A 113 1.23 18.10 -14.38
CA PRO A 113 -0.11 17.76 -14.82
C PRO A 113 -0.56 16.42 -14.20
N SER A 114 -1.73 16.41 -13.57
CA SER A 114 -2.24 15.22 -12.90
C SER A 114 -3.69 14.93 -13.30
N THR A 115 -4.04 13.65 -13.28
CA THR A 115 -5.41 13.17 -13.47
C THR A 115 -5.69 12.04 -12.50
N MET A 116 -6.92 11.95 -12.05
CA MET A 116 -7.36 10.89 -11.14
C MET A 116 -7.79 9.66 -11.95
N LEU A 117 -7.40 8.47 -11.48
CA LEU A 117 -7.94 7.20 -11.96
C LEU A 117 -9.26 6.92 -11.23
N GLU A 118 -10.37 6.95 -11.95
CA GLU A 118 -11.71 6.91 -11.35
C GLU A 118 -12.34 5.51 -11.33
N TRP A 119 -11.68 4.51 -11.90
CA TRP A 119 -12.21 3.14 -11.98
C TRP A 119 -11.46 2.19 -11.02
N PRO A 120 -12.06 1.84 -9.85
CA PRO A 120 -11.52 0.81 -8.97
C PRO A 120 -11.78 -0.56 -9.59
N TYR A 121 -10.74 -1.37 -9.74
CA TYR A 121 -10.86 -2.72 -10.33
C TYR A 121 -10.65 -3.87 -9.33
N ARG A 122 -10.03 -3.61 -8.17
CA ARG A 122 -9.72 -4.64 -7.17
C ARG A 122 -10.92 -5.05 -6.33
N SER A 123 -11.81 -4.13 -6.05
CA SER A 123 -12.99 -4.38 -5.19
C SER A 123 -14.04 -5.15 -5.97
N LYS A 124 -14.26 -6.41 -5.59
CA LYS A 124 -15.28 -7.28 -6.21
C LYS A 124 -16.72 -6.88 -5.83
N HIS A 125 -16.88 -6.18 -4.72
CA HIS A 125 -18.17 -5.68 -4.24
C HIS A 125 -18.07 -4.17 -4.01
N PRO A 126 -19.06 -3.37 -4.42
CA PRO A 126 -19.02 -1.90 -4.30
C PRO A 126 -18.89 -1.43 -2.85
N ASP A 127 -19.49 -2.12 -1.88
CA ASP A 127 -19.40 -1.75 -0.46
C ASP A 127 -17.97 -1.73 0.08
N LEU A 128 -17.07 -2.57 -0.49
CA LEU A 128 -15.69 -2.66 -0.03
C LEU A 128 -14.89 -1.36 -0.28
N ILE A 129 -15.31 -0.55 -1.23
CA ILE A 129 -14.67 0.72 -1.56
C ILE A 129 -15.57 1.92 -1.26
N ALA A 130 -16.86 1.71 -0.97
CA ALA A 130 -17.83 2.80 -0.79
C ALA A 130 -17.44 3.76 0.34
N VAL A 131 -17.00 3.25 1.48
CA VAL A 131 -16.53 4.07 2.60
C VAL A 131 -15.32 4.91 2.20
N SER A 132 -14.33 4.29 1.56
CA SER A 132 -13.14 5.00 1.08
C SER A 132 -13.50 6.04 0.02
N ASN A 133 -14.39 5.70 -0.91
CA ASN A 133 -14.84 6.62 -1.95
C ASN A 133 -15.48 7.87 -1.35
N HIS A 134 -16.37 7.69 -0.37
CA HIS A 134 -17.02 8.80 0.31
C HIS A 134 -16.05 9.63 1.16
N SER A 135 -15.18 8.96 1.95
CA SER A 135 -14.38 9.64 2.96
C SER A 135 -13.08 10.24 2.43
N PHE A 136 -12.52 9.70 1.32
CA PHE A 136 -11.19 10.07 0.85
C PHE A 136 -11.12 10.50 -0.61
N TYR A 137 -12.10 10.11 -1.44
CA TYR A 137 -12.08 10.37 -2.88
C TYR A 137 -13.27 11.19 -3.38
N ASP A 138 -13.92 11.94 -2.50
CA ASP A 138 -15.01 12.88 -2.80
C ASP A 138 -16.15 12.24 -3.63
N SER A 139 -16.38 10.94 -3.44
CA SER A 139 -17.35 10.13 -4.21
C SER A 139 -17.09 10.13 -5.72
N ARG A 140 -15.86 10.33 -6.17
CA ARG A 140 -15.49 10.42 -7.59
C ARG A 140 -15.20 9.08 -8.25
N LEU A 141 -15.06 8.00 -7.48
CA LEU A 141 -14.84 6.67 -8.05
C LEU A 141 -16.16 6.11 -8.63
N PHE A 142 -16.09 5.60 -9.85
CA PHE A 142 -17.22 4.93 -10.49
C PHE A 142 -17.40 3.52 -9.92
N LEU A 143 -18.41 3.37 -9.06
CA LEU A 143 -18.74 2.07 -8.47
C LEU A 143 -19.71 1.34 -9.40
N VAL A 144 -19.27 0.21 -9.96
CA VAL A 144 -20.15 -0.63 -10.78
C VAL A 144 -21.07 -1.40 -9.84
N PRO A 145 -22.42 -1.27 -10.01
CA PRO A 145 -23.36 -2.05 -9.23
C PRO A 145 -23.14 -3.54 -9.42
N TYR A 146 -23.12 -4.28 -8.34
CA TYR A 146 -23.01 -5.75 -8.40
C TYR A 146 -24.40 -6.35 -8.69
N SER A 147 -24.50 -7.17 -9.74
CA SER A 147 -25.78 -7.75 -10.17
C SER A 147 -26.05 -9.15 -9.61
N GLY A 148 -25.16 -9.71 -8.80
CA GLY A 148 -25.28 -11.05 -8.23
C GLY A 148 -25.88 -11.06 -6.83
N MET A 149 -26.72 -12.05 -6.53
CA MET A 149 -27.10 -12.36 -5.13
C MET A 149 -25.92 -13.03 -4.44
N LEU A 150 -25.11 -12.23 -3.74
CA LEU A 150 -24.08 -12.76 -2.88
C LEU A 150 -24.47 -12.46 -1.42
N GLU A 151 -25.37 -13.26 -0.88
CA GLU A 151 -25.68 -13.22 0.56
C GLU A 151 -24.40 -13.36 1.37
N GLY A 152 -24.16 -12.39 2.25
CA GLY A 152 -22.98 -12.38 3.14
C GLY A 152 -21.71 -11.79 2.56
N LEU A 153 -21.71 -11.23 1.33
CA LEU A 153 -20.60 -10.44 0.80
C LEU A 153 -20.82 -8.94 1.04
N GLY A 154 -19.73 -8.19 0.96
CA GLY A 154 -19.74 -6.75 1.20
C GLY A 154 -19.20 -6.37 2.57
N LEU A 155 -19.58 -5.19 3.06
CA LEU A 155 -19.16 -4.65 4.34
C LEU A 155 -20.24 -4.87 5.40
N HIS A 156 -19.90 -5.54 6.49
CA HIS A 156 -20.79 -5.77 7.64
C HIS A 156 -20.23 -5.11 8.89
N PHE A 157 -21.00 -4.21 9.48
CA PHE A 157 -20.69 -3.59 10.76
C PHE A 157 -21.34 -4.38 11.90
N ARG A 158 -20.54 -4.75 12.92
CA ARG A 158 -21.02 -5.40 14.15
C ARG A 158 -20.61 -4.57 15.34
N PHE A 159 -21.56 -3.87 15.92
CA PHE A 159 -21.34 -3.12 17.14
C PHE A 159 -21.34 -4.05 18.35
N ILE A 160 -20.41 -3.84 19.28
CA ILE A 160 -20.30 -4.60 20.54
C ILE A 160 -20.56 -3.63 21.67
N GLU A 161 -21.80 -3.65 22.20
CA GLU A 161 -22.29 -2.67 23.18
C GLU A 161 -21.47 -2.62 24.47
N ASP A 162 -21.03 -3.80 24.95
CA ASP A 162 -20.27 -3.95 26.20
C ASP A 162 -18.74 -3.80 25.99
N GLY A 163 -18.31 -3.49 24.77
CA GLY A 163 -16.90 -3.40 24.41
C GLY A 163 -16.26 -2.13 24.96
N ILE A 164 -15.31 -2.29 25.88
CA ILE A 164 -14.54 -1.18 26.45
C ILE A 164 -13.08 -1.34 26.08
N TYR A 165 -12.52 -0.32 25.41
CA TYR A 165 -11.10 -0.26 25.09
C TYR A 165 -10.33 0.37 26.25
N GLY A 166 -9.39 -0.36 26.83
CA GLY A 166 -8.53 0.09 27.93
C GLY A 166 -7.46 1.08 27.49
N ARG A 167 -7.86 2.31 27.16
CA ARG A 167 -6.96 3.37 26.69
C ARG A 167 -6.04 3.82 27.84
N GLY A 168 -4.73 3.82 27.58
CA GLY A 168 -3.73 4.21 28.59
C GLY A 168 -3.39 3.11 29.60
N GLU A 169 -4.05 1.94 29.54
CA GLU A 169 -3.79 0.78 30.40
C GLU A 169 -3.38 -0.44 29.57
N SER A 170 -4.36 -1.32 29.29
CA SER A 170 -4.10 -2.57 28.52
C SER A 170 -3.91 -2.33 27.03
N SER A 171 -4.43 -1.25 26.47
CA SER A 171 -4.54 -1.00 25.04
C SER A 171 -5.25 -2.14 24.29
N THR A 172 -6.21 -2.79 24.94
CA THR A 172 -7.02 -3.88 24.41
C THR A 172 -8.49 -3.71 24.75
N ASN A 173 -9.35 -4.41 23.99
CA ASN A 173 -10.77 -4.63 24.30
C ASN A 173 -11.00 -6.14 24.42
N PRO A 174 -11.03 -6.70 25.64
CA PRO A 174 -11.18 -8.15 25.84
C PRO A 174 -12.48 -8.72 25.29
N ILE A 175 -13.60 -8.00 25.43
CA ILE A 175 -14.91 -8.47 24.96
C ILE A 175 -14.93 -8.55 23.45
N GLU A 176 -14.39 -7.53 22.78
CA GLU A 176 -14.23 -7.54 21.32
C GLU A 176 -13.31 -8.67 20.87
N ALA A 177 -12.18 -8.90 21.58
CA ALA A 177 -11.26 -9.98 21.26
C ALA A 177 -11.94 -11.35 21.25
N GLY A 178 -12.72 -11.67 22.28
CA GLY A 178 -13.50 -12.91 22.33
C GLY A 178 -14.52 -13.02 21.20
N ARG A 179 -15.22 -11.92 20.86
CA ARG A 179 -16.18 -11.92 19.73
C ARG A 179 -15.50 -12.13 18.38
N VAL A 180 -14.30 -11.59 18.21
CA VAL A 180 -13.50 -11.80 16.99
C VAL A 180 -13.01 -13.24 16.92
N ALA A 181 -12.47 -13.80 18.02
CA ALA A 181 -12.06 -15.21 18.09
C ALA A 181 -13.21 -16.16 17.74
N ASP A 182 -14.39 -15.99 18.34
CA ASP A 182 -15.60 -16.73 18.00
C ASP A 182 -15.96 -16.63 16.50
N ALA A 183 -15.78 -15.45 15.90
CA ALA A 183 -16.08 -15.25 14.48
C ALA A 183 -15.07 -15.97 13.59
N VAL A 184 -13.79 -15.99 13.97
CA VAL A 184 -12.72 -16.73 13.28
C VAL A 184 -13.01 -18.23 13.30
N ILE A 185 -13.35 -18.79 14.48
CA ILE A 185 -13.66 -20.22 14.64
C ILE A 185 -14.87 -20.60 13.76
N ARG A 186 -15.97 -19.85 13.85
CA ARG A 186 -17.15 -20.09 13.02
C ARG A 186 -16.87 -19.98 11.51
N HIS A 187 -15.98 -19.08 11.10
CA HIS A 187 -15.58 -18.97 9.70
C HIS A 187 -14.79 -20.22 9.27
N ALA A 188 -13.83 -20.66 10.08
CA ALA A 188 -13.02 -21.85 9.77
C ALA A 188 -13.88 -23.13 9.69
N GLU A 189 -14.88 -23.27 10.56
CA GLU A 189 -15.82 -24.39 10.53
C GLU A 189 -16.73 -24.36 9.29
N LYS A 190 -17.25 -23.18 8.94
CA LYS A 190 -18.22 -23.03 7.84
C LYS A 190 -17.57 -23.00 6.46
N TYR A 191 -16.35 -22.45 6.36
CA TYR A 191 -15.67 -22.19 5.11
C TYR A 191 -14.18 -22.61 5.19
N PRO A 192 -13.88 -23.93 5.35
CA PRO A 192 -12.52 -24.42 5.59
C PRO A 192 -11.53 -24.11 4.47
N ASP A 193 -12.03 -23.96 3.25
CA ASP A 193 -11.19 -23.70 2.05
C ASP A 193 -11.05 -22.20 1.74
N VAL A 194 -11.63 -21.31 2.55
CA VAL A 194 -11.60 -19.86 2.32
C VAL A 194 -10.67 -19.19 3.32
N THR A 195 -9.68 -18.49 2.81
CA THR A 195 -8.73 -17.74 3.65
C THR A 195 -9.43 -16.57 4.37
N LEU A 196 -9.06 -16.35 5.64
CA LEU A 196 -9.54 -15.25 6.47
C LEU A 196 -8.35 -14.43 6.95
N GLY A 197 -8.43 -13.11 6.82
CA GLY A 197 -7.50 -12.17 7.45
C GLY A 197 -8.17 -11.44 8.60
N VAL A 198 -7.46 -11.27 9.72
CA VAL A 198 -7.89 -10.47 10.86
C VAL A 198 -6.95 -9.28 11.01
N GLY A 199 -7.49 -8.06 10.88
CA GLY A 199 -6.76 -6.82 11.08
C GLY A 199 -7.07 -6.20 12.44
N THR A 200 -6.05 -5.64 13.12
CA THR A 200 -6.20 -4.93 14.39
C THR A 200 -5.44 -3.61 14.34
N PHE A 201 -5.87 -2.62 15.11
CA PHE A 201 -5.18 -1.34 15.21
C PHE A 201 -3.98 -1.35 16.19
N SER A 202 -3.79 -2.41 16.97
CA SER A 202 -2.63 -2.56 17.85
C SER A 202 -2.15 -4.00 17.93
N ALA A 203 -0.84 -4.18 18.15
CA ALA A 203 -0.24 -5.49 18.39
C ALA A 203 -0.83 -6.16 19.65
N LYS A 204 -1.06 -5.39 20.70
CA LYS A 204 -1.67 -5.88 21.96
C LYS A 204 -3.05 -6.47 21.72
N GLN A 205 -3.89 -5.84 20.90
CA GLN A 205 -5.21 -6.37 20.57
C GLN A 205 -5.10 -7.65 19.73
N ARG A 206 -4.16 -7.73 18.78
CA ARG A 206 -3.85 -8.95 18.02
C ARG A 206 -3.51 -10.10 18.98
N ASP A 207 -2.56 -9.86 19.88
CA ASP A 207 -2.08 -10.88 20.81
C ASP A 207 -3.20 -11.31 21.78
N ARG A 208 -4.07 -10.38 22.17
CA ARG A 208 -5.26 -10.70 22.97
C ARG A 208 -6.21 -11.64 22.21
N ILE A 209 -6.49 -11.39 20.93
CA ILE A 209 -7.35 -12.26 20.10
C ILE A 209 -6.74 -13.65 19.93
N LEU A 210 -5.41 -13.74 19.79
CA LEU A 210 -4.73 -15.03 19.65
C LEU A 210 -4.74 -15.87 20.93
N ASN A 211 -4.96 -15.26 22.08
CA ASN A 211 -5.00 -15.93 23.38
C ASN A 211 -6.43 -16.31 23.84
N GLU A 212 -7.46 -15.91 23.08
CA GLU A 212 -8.86 -16.35 23.30
C GLU A 212 -9.14 -17.67 22.58
#